data_7c7214e3b488dbf7b06c4b7dafca6150
#
_entry.id   7c7214e3b488dbf7b06c4b7dafca6150
#
_cell.length_a   1.000
_cell.length_b   1.000
_cell.length_c   1.000
_cell.angle_alpha   90.00
_cell.angle_beta   90.00
_cell.angle_gamma   90.00
#
_symmetry.space_group_name_H-M   'P 1'
#
loop_
_entity.id
_entity.type
_entity.pdbx_description
1 polymer ?
#
loop_
_entity_poly.entity_id
_entity_poly.type
_entity_poly.pdbx_seq_one_letter_code
_entity_poly.pdbx_strand_id
1 'polypeptide(L)'
;MYEDIIGIPVMNPEVPNDLVIQIVVISMAVVFLSGLRPAWQASRLQPLEVLRGQHEIRVSSRGLQKLTAKLPTTIGLTIRSSVRKPIRLGFTFFAVGISMLLFGSMIIMMDSFGEIFLGGLEDRQSWDAQAFTMGNEQAIVEWAEENDAEHELMLMFPGTPENDTRQLTAFGLETVSNEVGESMYLIALNKGTLPTVNQSTPEILIDEGLNHFLDWEIGEIHTIVFGTKSVDVKITGFTRGEISRTVYFHREDLADIIGLEATVVMLQLPEGVETDDELAANTLGITMREDTLDAFETLMNQQQGIFLAIEGLGILIAIAVLFNTLVMNLAERDRELATLRVLGASNNRL
;
A
#
# COMPACT_ATOMS: atom_id res chain seq x y z
N MET A 1 -25.38 5.77 -0.40
CA MET A 1 -25.17 6.76 -1.47
C MET A 1 -23.75 6.69 -2.03
N TYR A 2 -22.69 6.82 -1.23
CA TYR A 2 -21.30 6.63 -1.73
C TYR A 2 -20.93 5.16 -2.00
N GLU A 3 -21.47 4.21 -1.25
CA GLU A 3 -21.25 2.77 -1.45
C GLU A 3 -21.75 2.28 -2.82
N ASP A 4 -22.85 2.86 -3.31
CA ASP A 4 -23.49 2.41 -4.55
C ASP A 4 -22.80 2.99 -5.81
N ILE A 5 -22.05 4.10 -5.67
CA ILE A 5 -21.44 4.81 -6.80
C ILE A 5 -19.99 4.37 -7.03
N ILE A 6 -19.23 4.08 -5.97
CA ILE A 6 -17.79 3.78 -6.08
C ILE A 6 -17.50 2.28 -6.00
N GLY A 7 -18.51 1.45 -5.61
CA GLY A 7 -18.32 -0.01 -5.47
C GLY A 7 -17.32 -0.41 -4.36
N ILE A 8 -16.85 0.54 -3.57
CA ILE A 8 -16.01 0.28 -2.41
C ILE A 8 -16.93 0.11 -1.21
N PRO A 9 -17.03 -1.09 -0.62
CA PRO A 9 -17.81 -1.25 0.60
C PRO A 9 -17.24 -0.28 1.64
N VAL A 10 -18.07 0.67 2.11
CA VAL A 10 -17.71 1.48 3.29
C VAL A 10 -17.42 0.46 4.39
N MET A 11 -16.17 0.35 4.75
CA MET A 11 -15.75 -0.54 5.83
C MET A 11 -16.49 -0.11 7.08
N ASN A 12 -17.54 -0.84 7.41
CA ASN A 12 -18.08 -0.80 8.76
C ASN A 12 -16.95 -1.35 9.64
N PRO A 13 -16.34 -0.58 10.54
CA PRO A 13 -15.21 -1.03 11.34
C PRO A 13 -15.69 -1.98 12.45
N GLU A 14 -16.40 -3.01 12.07
CA GLU A 14 -16.61 -4.15 12.94
C GLU A 14 -15.27 -4.84 13.06
N VAL A 15 -14.54 -4.47 14.11
CA VAL A 15 -13.32 -5.20 14.48
C VAL A 15 -13.75 -6.64 14.77
N PRO A 16 -13.38 -7.63 13.96
CA PRO A 16 -13.84 -8.99 14.19
C PRO A 16 -13.28 -9.46 15.54
N ASN A 17 -14.16 -9.74 16.47
CA ASN A 17 -13.82 -10.16 17.82
C ASN A 17 -12.81 -11.32 17.83
N ASP A 18 -12.89 -12.19 16.83
CA ASP A 18 -11.99 -13.33 16.66
C ASP A 18 -10.53 -12.89 16.42
N LEU A 19 -10.30 -11.84 15.63
CA LEU A 19 -8.95 -11.27 15.42
C LEU A 19 -8.41 -10.65 16.70
N VAL A 20 -9.24 -9.92 17.45
CA VAL A 20 -8.83 -9.33 18.74
C VAL A 20 -8.43 -10.42 19.71
N ILE A 21 -9.25 -11.48 19.84
CA ILE A 21 -8.96 -12.61 20.72
C ILE A 21 -7.66 -13.31 20.29
N GLN A 22 -7.46 -13.56 18.99
CA GLN A 22 -6.23 -14.15 18.49
C GLN A 22 -5.00 -13.31 18.81
N ILE A 23 -5.04 -11.99 18.59
CA ILE A 23 -3.94 -11.07 18.89
C ILE A 23 -3.62 -11.10 20.40
N VAL A 24 -4.64 -11.04 21.25
CA VAL A 24 -4.47 -11.08 22.71
C VAL A 24 -3.85 -12.43 23.15
N VAL A 25 -4.37 -13.54 22.65
CA VAL A 25 -3.87 -14.89 22.99
C VAL A 25 -2.42 -15.07 22.53
N ILE A 26 -2.09 -14.67 21.30
CA ILE A 26 -0.74 -14.76 20.77
C ILE A 26 0.21 -13.86 21.59
N SER A 27 -0.20 -12.64 21.91
CA SER A 27 0.61 -11.71 22.72
C SER A 27 0.86 -12.26 24.11
N MET A 28 -0.16 -12.81 24.79
CA MET A 28 0.00 -13.46 26.09
C MET A 28 0.92 -14.69 26.01
N ALA A 29 0.77 -15.50 24.96
CA ALA A 29 1.63 -16.66 24.77
C ALA A 29 3.11 -16.26 24.57
N VAL A 30 3.38 -15.22 23.77
CA VAL A 30 4.74 -14.70 23.57
C VAL A 30 5.34 -14.17 24.88
N VAL A 31 4.58 -13.41 25.67
CA VAL A 31 5.03 -12.89 26.97
C VAL A 31 5.31 -14.04 27.93
N PHE A 32 4.42 -15.01 28.03
CA PHE A 32 4.59 -16.17 28.90
C PHE A 32 5.82 -17.01 28.51
N LEU A 33 5.98 -17.35 27.23
CA LEU A 33 7.12 -18.11 26.72
C LEU A 33 8.45 -17.37 26.91
N SER A 34 8.46 -16.05 26.72
CA SER A 34 9.66 -15.23 26.92
C SER A 34 10.10 -15.19 28.37
N GLY A 35 9.15 -15.22 29.32
CA GLY A 35 9.41 -15.27 30.76
C GLY A 35 9.77 -16.65 31.30
N LEU A 36 9.33 -17.72 30.65
CA LEU A 36 9.47 -19.10 31.13
C LEU A 36 10.95 -19.52 31.26
N ARG A 37 11.76 -19.20 30.29
CA ARG A 37 13.19 -19.55 30.25
C ARG A 37 13.99 -18.87 31.36
N PRO A 38 13.92 -17.55 31.59
CA PRO A 38 14.56 -16.89 32.71
C PRO A 38 14.06 -17.40 34.07
N ALA A 39 12.74 -17.61 34.23
CA ALA A 39 12.15 -18.13 35.46
C ALA A 39 12.67 -19.54 35.79
N TRP A 40 12.74 -20.41 34.78
CA TRP A 40 13.27 -21.77 34.94
C TRP A 40 14.78 -21.75 35.27
N GLN A 41 15.57 -20.86 34.67
CA GLN A 41 16.97 -20.70 35.02
C GLN A 41 17.13 -20.19 36.46
N ALA A 42 16.33 -19.22 36.87
CA ALA A 42 16.35 -18.69 38.24
C ALA A 42 15.99 -19.74 39.28
N SER A 43 15.01 -20.64 39.01
CA SER A 43 14.61 -21.70 39.91
C SER A 43 15.68 -22.77 40.14
N ARG A 44 16.68 -22.86 39.28
CA ARG A 44 17.80 -23.85 39.38
C ARG A 44 19.06 -23.27 39.99
N LEU A 45 19.11 -21.97 40.28
CA LEU A 45 20.26 -21.33 40.91
C LEU A 45 20.41 -21.77 42.37
N GLN A 46 21.59 -22.27 42.73
CA GLN A 46 21.89 -22.60 44.11
C GLN A 46 22.14 -21.31 44.92
N PRO A 47 21.61 -21.17 46.15
CA PRO A 47 21.78 -19.99 46.96
C PRO A 47 23.26 -19.59 47.16
N LEU A 48 24.13 -20.58 47.20
CA LEU A 48 25.59 -20.36 47.40
C LEU A 48 26.27 -19.74 46.15
N GLU A 49 25.80 -20.06 44.95
CA GLU A 49 26.31 -19.51 43.67
C GLU A 49 25.94 -18.03 43.53
N VAL A 50 24.74 -17.66 43.99
CA VAL A 50 24.26 -16.27 43.99
C VAL A 50 25.09 -15.41 44.92
N LEU A 51 25.45 -15.94 46.10
CA LEU A 51 26.26 -15.24 47.09
C LEU A 51 27.74 -15.09 46.70
N ARG A 52 28.28 -16.06 45.96
CA ARG A 52 29.69 -16.04 45.47
C ARG A 52 29.93 -15.06 44.31
N GLY A 53 28.91 -14.62 43.64
CA GLY A 53 29.02 -13.60 42.57
C GLY A 53 30.03 -13.97 41.49
N GLN A 54 29.95 -15.19 40.98
CA GLN A 54 30.83 -15.60 39.87
C GLN A 54 30.46 -14.81 38.60
N HIS A 55 31.15 -13.69 38.45
CA HIS A 55 31.21 -12.99 37.17
C HIS A 55 32.37 -13.58 36.35
N GLU A 56 32.09 -14.54 35.47
CA GLU A 56 33.05 -14.88 34.42
C GLU A 56 33.29 -13.63 33.57
N ILE A 57 34.47 -13.04 33.75
CA ILE A 57 34.95 -11.94 32.90
C ILE A 57 35.28 -12.55 31.53
N ARG A 58 34.35 -12.58 30.61
CA ARG A 58 34.63 -12.92 29.21
C ARG A 58 35.56 -11.85 28.63
N VAL A 59 36.81 -12.27 28.38
CA VAL A 59 37.82 -11.37 27.80
C VAL A 59 37.43 -11.00 26.38
N SER A 60 37.41 -9.70 26.10
CA SER A 60 37.12 -9.14 24.75
C SER A 60 38.09 -9.71 23.72
N SER A 61 37.58 -10.06 22.53
CA SER A 61 38.39 -10.59 21.45
C SER A 61 39.52 -9.61 21.05
N ARG A 62 40.74 -10.14 20.75
CA ARG A 62 41.88 -9.33 20.32
C ARG A 62 41.60 -8.45 19.10
N GLY A 63 40.69 -8.86 18.21
CA GLY A 63 40.25 -8.07 17.04
C GLY A 63 39.53 -6.81 17.41
N LEU A 64 38.59 -6.88 18.35
CA LEU A 64 37.84 -5.72 18.85
C LEU A 64 38.72 -4.72 19.57
N GLN A 65 39.73 -5.19 20.28
CA GLN A 65 40.72 -4.33 20.95
C GLN A 65 41.53 -3.50 19.95
N LYS A 66 41.94 -4.09 18.82
CA LYS A 66 42.64 -3.38 17.74
C LYS A 66 41.75 -2.34 17.04
N LEU A 67 40.50 -2.70 16.77
CA LEU A 67 39.55 -1.81 16.08
C LEU A 67 39.16 -0.57 16.92
N THR A 68 39.09 -0.75 18.24
CA THR A 68 38.71 0.33 19.18
C THR A 68 39.91 1.05 19.78
N ALA A 69 41.15 0.67 19.41
CA ALA A 69 42.38 1.26 19.98
C ALA A 69 42.57 2.74 19.58
N LYS A 70 42.02 3.17 18.45
CA LYS A 70 42.11 4.55 17.96
C LYS A 70 41.00 5.45 18.48
N LEU A 71 39.98 4.94 19.20
CA LEU A 71 38.86 5.70 19.71
C LEU A 71 39.18 6.26 21.12
N PRO A 72 38.57 7.40 21.52
CA PRO A 72 38.65 7.88 22.90
C PRO A 72 38.32 6.79 23.90
N THR A 73 39.00 6.75 25.03
CA THR A 73 38.90 5.66 26.02
C THR A 73 37.47 5.37 26.46
N THR A 74 36.67 6.39 26.63
CA THR A 74 35.23 6.29 27.01
C THR A 74 34.42 5.57 25.92
N ILE A 75 34.54 5.97 24.67
CA ILE A 75 33.81 5.37 23.53
C ILE A 75 34.31 3.93 23.29
N GLY A 76 35.62 3.71 23.31
CA GLY A 76 36.22 2.39 23.14
C GLY A 76 35.80 1.40 24.23
N LEU A 77 35.67 1.83 25.47
CA LEU A 77 35.16 1.01 26.58
C LEU A 77 33.68 0.70 26.43
N THR A 78 32.86 1.66 26.01
CA THR A 78 31.41 1.45 25.77
C THR A 78 31.17 0.46 24.66
N ILE A 79 31.84 0.58 23.53
CA ILE A 79 31.73 -0.38 22.42
C ILE A 79 32.15 -1.80 22.84
N ARG A 80 33.29 -1.91 23.54
CA ARG A 80 33.79 -3.23 24.01
C ARG A 80 32.82 -3.86 25.01
N SER A 81 32.20 -3.08 25.89
CA SER A 81 31.23 -3.61 26.85
C SER A 81 29.92 -4.03 26.21
N SER A 82 29.44 -3.28 25.21
CA SER A 82 28.23 -3.63 24.48
C SER A 82 28.38 -4.93 23.68
N VAL A 83 29.54 -5.15 23.05
CA VAL A 83 29.83 -6.37 22.29
C VAL A 83 30.09 -7.59 23.17
N ARG A 84 30.31 -7.42 24.48
CA ARG A 84 30.42 -8.56 25.42
C ARG A 84 29.15 -9.41 25.51
N LYS A 85 27.98 -8.83 25.20
CA LYS A 85 26.69 -9.53 25.18
C LYS A 85 26.08 -9.50 23.78
N PRO A 86 26.65 -10.29 22.84
CA PRO A 86 26.27 -10.19 21.41
C PRO A 86 24.80 -10.53 21.15
N ILE A 87 24.24 -11.43 21.94
CA ILE A 87 22.81 -11.82 21.80
C ILE A 87 21.90 -10.65 22.12
N ARG A 88 22.15 -9.90 23.22
CA ARG A 88 21.37 -8.72 23.59
C ARG A 88 21.49 -7.63 22.53
N LEU A 89 22.73 -7.35 22.12
CA LEU A 89 23.01 -6.37 21.07
C LEU A 89 22.28 -6.75 19.78
N GLY A 90 22.32 -8.03 19.37
CA GLY A 90 21.60 -8.55 18.22
C GLY A 90 20.09 -8.32 18.31
N PHE A 91 19.46 -8.64 19.44
CA PHE A 91 18.03 -8.39 19.64
C PHE A 91 17.68 -6.91 19.61
N THR A 92 18.51 -6.03 20.16
CA THR A 92 18.27 -4.58 20.10
C THR A 92 18.37 -4.07 18.67
N PHE A 93 19.40 -4.47 17.91
CA PHE A 93 19.52 -4.13 16.50
C PHE A 93 18.35 -4.68 15.66
N PHE A 94 17.94 -5.91 15.94
CA PHE A 94 16.80 -6.52 15.27
C PHE A 94 15.49 -5.78 15.55
N ALA A 95 15.22 -5.43 16.81
CA ALA A 95 14.03 -4.68 17.18
C ALA A 95 13.98 -3.29 16.52
N VAL A 96 15.10 -2.55 16.57
CA VAL A 96 15.21 -1.24 15.92
C VAL A 96 15.14 -1.39 14.39
N GLY A 97 15.79 -2.41 13.83
CA GLY A 97 15.76 -2.70 12.41
C GLY A 97 14.35 -3.00 11.90
N ILE A 98 13.58 -3.82 12.62
CA ILE A 98 12.18 -4.09 12.28
C ILE A 98 11.34 -2.81 12.37
N SER A 99 11.51 -2.01 13.42
CA SER A 99 10.78 -0.74 13.54
C SER A 99 11.08 0.19 12.37
N MET A 100 12.35 0.34 11.97
CA MET A 100 12.74 1.13 10.81
C MET A 100 12.21 0.56 9.48
N LEU A 101 12.18 -0.77 9.35
CA LEU A 101 11.68 -1.43 8.15
C LEU A 101 10.17 -1.23 8.02
N LEU A 102 9.41 -1.39 9.09
CA LEU A 102 7.97 -1.12 9.12
C LEU A 102 7.67 0.34 8.78
N PHE A 103 8.40 1.28 9.37
CA PHE A 103 8.28 2.69 9.08
C PHE A 103 8.58 3.01 7.61
N GLY A 104 9.73 2.57 7.11
CA GLY A 104 10.12 2.82 5.72
C GLY A 104 9.17 2.17 4.70
N SER A 105 8.69 0.96 4.99
CA SER A 105 7.73 0.28 4.10
C SER A 105 6.40 1.04 4.01
N MET A 106 5.99 1.68 5.11
CA MET A 106 4.75 2.44 5.15
C MET A 106 4.84 3.75 4.35
N ILE A 107 5.96 4.48 4.47
CA ILE A 107 6.19 5.68 3.65
C ILE A 107 6.18 5.31 2.17
N ILE A 108 6.93 4.28 1.79
CA ILE A 108 6.98 3.82 0.39
C ILE A 108 5.60 3.41 -0.11
N MET A 109 4.82 2.72 0.73
CA MET A 109 3.46 2.31 0.36
C MET A 109 2.55 3.51 0.11
N MET A 110 2.59 4.53 0.97
CA MET A 110 1.80 5.75 0.80
C MET A 110 2.20 6.53 -0.45
N ASP A 111 3.49 6.71 -0.65
CA ASP A 111 4.04 7.42 -1.79
C ASP A 111 3.67 6.71 -3.10
N SER A 112 3.88 5.40 -3.15
CA SER A 112 3.51 4.58 -4.31
C SER A 112 2.00 4.58 -4.58
N PHE A 113 1.17 4.54 -3.53
CA PHE A 113 -0.28 4.59 -3.70
C PHE A 113 -0.75 5.95 -4.22
N GLY A 114 -0.18 7.04 -3.70
CA GLY A 114 -0.42 8.39 -4.20
C GLY A 114 -0.01 8.54 -5.67
N GLU A 115 1.19 8.08 -6.04
CA GLU A 115 1.71 8.16 -7.40
C GLU A 115 0.87 7.34 -8.40
N ILE A 116 0.44 6.14 -8.02
CA ILE A 116 -0.41 5.29 -8.89
C ILE A 116 -1.78 5.95 -9.12
N PHE A 117 -2.40 6.46 -8.07
CA PHE A 117 -3.76 7.02 -8.15
C PHE A 117 -3.76 8.42 -8.78
N LEU A 118 -2.97 9.34 -8.23
CA LEU A 118 -2.90 10.72 -8.73
C LEU A 118 -2.27 10.77 -10.12
N GLY A 119 -1.14 10.08 -10.34
CA GLY A 119 -0.50 10.02 -11.64
C GLY A 119 -1.41 9.36 -12.70
N GLY A 120 -2.27 8.39 -12.31
CA GLY A 120 -3.31 7.86 -13.19
C GLY A 120 -4.33 8.91 -13.60
N LEU A 121 -4.82 9.68 -12.64
CA LEU A 121 -5.88 10.65 -12.84
C LEU A 121 -5.40 11.97 -13.45
N GLU A 122 -4.21 12.45 -13.07
CA GLU A 122 -3.65 13.73 -13.54
C GLU A 122 -2.94 13.61 -14.87
N ASP A 123 -2.12 12.56 -15.05
CA ASP A 123 -1.25 12.45 -16.23
C ASP A 123 -1.91 11.77 -17.43
N ARG A 124 -2.89 10.89 -17.17
CA ARG A 124 -3.48 10.03 -18.19
C ARG A 124 -4.95 10.30 -18.50
N GLN A 125 -5.61 11.10 -17.68
CA GLN A 125 -7.01 11.43 -17.87
C GLN A 125 -7.19 12.94 -18.03
N SER A 126 -7.74 13.36 -19.17
CA SER A 126 -7.92 14.78 -19.52
C SER A 126 -9.38 15.25 -19.44
N TRP A 127 -10.31 14.37 -19.05
CA TRP A 127 -11.70 14.77 -18.83
C TRP A 127 -11.84 15.62 -17.56
N ASP A 128 -12.80 16.55 -17.57
CA ASP A 128 -13.13 17.36 -16.40
C ASP A 128 -14.35 16.80 -15.65
N ALA A 129 -15.29 16.20 -16.38
CA ALA A 129 -16.48 15.57 -15.82
C ALA A 129 -16.77 14.22 -16.46
N GLN A 130 -17.29 13.30 -15.66
CA GLN A 130 -17.88 12.03 -16.11
C GLN A 130 -19.38 12.04 -15.82
N ALA A 131 -20.18 12.01 -16.87
CA ALA A 131 -21.62 11.95 -16.80
C ALA A 131 -22.10 10.49 -16.95
N PHE A 132 -22.64 9.91 -15.90
CA PHE A 132 -23.13 8.52 -15.90
C PHE A 132 -24.53 8.45 -16.52
N THR A 133 -24.72 7.47 -17.40
CA THR A 133 -25.97 7.28 -18.12
C THR A 133 -26.35 5.80 -18.23
N MET A 134 -27.58 5.53 -18.61
CA MET A 134 -28.03 4.18 -19.00
C MET A 134 -29.04 4.32 -20.17
N GLY A 135 -28.49 4.49 -21.39
CA GLY A 135 -29.28 4.62 -22.62
C GLY A 135 -29.82 6.03 -22.89
N ASN A 136 -29.21 7.08 -22.29
CA ASN A 136 -29.51 8.49 -22.55
C ASN A 136 -28.23 9.27 -22.92
N GLU A 137 -27.24 8.59 -23.45
CA GLU A 137 -25.95 9.17 -23.84
C GLU A 137 -26.10 10.25 -24.88
N GLN A 138 -27.09 10.13 -25.77
CA GLN A 138 -27.29 11.08 -26.85
C GLN A 138 -27.70 12.47 -26.35
N ALA A 139 -28.53 12.56 -25.30
CA ALA A 139 -28.88 13.84 -24.69
C ALA A 139 -27.68 14.52 -24.02
N ILE A 140 -26.73 13.75 -23.48
CA ILE A 140 -25.50 14.28 -22.89
C ILE A 140 -24.55 14.76 -24.00
N VAL A 141 -24.46 14.03 -25.11
CA VAL A 141 -23.68 14.43 -26.28
C VAL A 141 -24.25 15.72 -26.90
N GLU A 142 -25.60 15.83 -27.06
CA GLU A 142 -26.24 17.04 -27.55
C GLU A 142 -25.93 18.25 -26.63
N TRP A 143 -26.00 18.05 -25.31
CA TRP A 143 -25.61 19.10 -24.35
C TRP A 143 -24.13 19.49 -24.49
N ALA A 144 -23.22 18.54 -24.68
CA ALA A 144 -21.81 18.81 -24.87
C ALA A 144 -21.55 19.64 -26.15
N GLU A 145 -22.20 19.28 -27.26
CA GLU A 145 -22.12 20.02 -28.53
C GLU A 145 -22.66 21.43 -28.42
N GLU A 146 -23.78 21.63 -27.69
CA GLU A 146 -24.37 22.95 -27.46
C GLU A 146 -23.50 23.88 -26.61
N ASN A 147 -22.66 23.28 -25.74
CA ASN A 147 -21.74 24.00 -24.84
C ASN A 147 -20.29 24.05 -25.34
N ASP A 148 -20.03 23.64 -26.59
CA ASP A 148 -18.66 23.53 -27.15
C ASP A 148 -17.71 22.66 -26.30
N ALA A 149 -18.25 21.68 -25.55
CA ALA A 149 -17.47 20.73 -24.75
C ALA A 149 -17.04 19.53 -25.60
N GLU A 150 -15.76 19.16 -25.50
CA GLU A 150 -15.29 17.91 -26.09
C GLU A 150 -15.84 16.72 -25.30
N HIS A 151 -16.15 15.62 -25.98
CA HIS A 151 -16.70 14.44 -25.33
C HIS A 151 -16.15 13.15 -25.92
N GLU A 152 -16.06 12.10 -25.08
CA GLU A 152 -15.78 10.73 -25.48
C GLU A 152 -16.72 9.78 -24.76
N LEU A 153 -17.21 8.77 -25.49
CA LEU A 153 -18.08 7.75 -24.94
C LEU A 153 -17.25 6.62 -24.30
N MET A 154 -17.67 6.20 -23.11
CA MET A 154 -17.09 5.07 -22.43
C MET A 154 -18.19 4.10 -21.96
N LEU A 155 -17.94 2.81 -22.14
CA LEU A 155 -18.83 1.75 -21.66
C LEU A 155 -18.16 1.00 -20.53
N MET A 156 -18.71 1.09 -19.34
CA MET A 156 -18.26 0.35 -18.18
C MET A 156 -19.24 -0.77 -17.85
N PHE A 157 -18.77 -2.01 -17.79
CA PHE A 157 -19.63 -3.12 -17.45
C PHE A 157 -18.90 -4.19 -16.61
N PRO A 158 -19.56 -4.75 -15.58
CA PRO A 158 -18.96 -5.81 -14.78
C PRO A 158 -18.93 -7.13 -15.55
N GLY A 159 -17.80 -7.83 -15.43
CA GLY A 159 -17.61 -9.16 -15.99
C GLY A 159 -16.99 -10.12 -14.99
N THR A 160 -16.97 -11.40 -15.34
CA THR A 160 -16.32 -12.44 -14.52
C THR A 160 -15.64 -13.44 -15.47
N PRO A 161 -14.36 -13.80 -15.25
CA PRO A 161 -13.73 -14.87 -16.00
C PRO A 161 -14.49 -16.19 -15.81
N GLU A 162 -14.64 -17.01 -16.83
CA GLU A 162 -15.50 -18.20 -16.81
C GLU A 162 -15.20 -19.18 -15.67
N ASN A 163 -13.96 -19.34 -15.29
CA ASN A 163 -13.53 -20.27 -14.23
C ASN A 163 -13.09 -19.58 -12.94
N ASP A 164 -13.49 -18.33 -12.73
CA ASP A 164 -13.12 -17.54 -11.56
C ASP A 164 -14.37 -16.88 -10.97
N THR A 165 -14.35 -16.59 -9.69
CA THR A 165 -15.44 -15.88 -8.97
C THR A 165 -15.16 -14.39 -8.79
N ARG A 166 -13.98 -13.94 -9.20
CA ARG A 166 -13.55 -12.54 -9.07
C ARG A 166 -14.21 -11.69 -10.15
N GLN A 167 -14.86 -10.65 -9.70
CA GLN A 167 -15.40 -9.65 -10.62
C GLN A 167 -14.27 -8.79 -11.19
N LEU A 168 -14.37 -8.47 -12.46
CA LEU A 168 -13.58 -7.48 -13.18
C LEU A 168 -14.50 -6.41 -13.75
N THR A 169 -13.96 -5.28 -14.12
CA THR A 169 -14.68 -4.23 -14.83
C THR A 169 -14.12 -4.12 -16.24
N ALA A 170 -14.98 -4.28 -17.21
CA ALA A 170 -14.64 -4.05 -18.61
C ALA A 170 -14.86 -2.58 -18.95
N PHE A 171 -13.83 -1.92 -19.46
CA PHE A 171 -13.87 -0.56 -20.00
C PHE A 171 -13.81 -0.64 -21.51
N GLY A 172 -14.88 -0.24 -22.16
CA GLY A 172 -14.93 0.00 -23.60
C GLY A 172 -14.64 1.46 -23.86
N LEU A 173 -13.46 1.76 -24.40
CA LEU A 173 -13.03 3.12 -24.73
C LEU A 173 -13.29 3.40 -26.21
N GLU A 174 -13.77 4.60 -26.53
CA GLU A 174 -13.99 5.04 -27.90
C GLU A 174 -12.67 5.08 -28.67
N THR A 175 -11.66 5.68 -28.08
CA THR A 175 -10.29 5.68 -28.59
C THR A 175 -9.37 4.95 -27.60
N VAL A 176 -8.78 3.84 -27.99
CA VAL A 176 -7.79 3.12 -27.19
C VAL A 176 -6.41 3.59 -27.59
N SER A 177 -5.84 4.50 -26.87
CA SER A 177 -4.52 5.08 -27.15
C SER A 177 -3.65 5.19 -25.91
N ASN A 178 -2.34 5.25 -26.13
CA ASN A 178 -1.32 5.58 -25.14
C ASN A 178 -0.58 6.89 -25.49
N GLU A 179 -1.01 7.60 -26.54
CA GLU A 179 -0.42 8.86 -26.97
C GLU A 179 -1.22 10.05 -26.43
N VAL A 180 -0.51 11.03 -25.85
CA VAL A 180 -1.13 12.20 -25.24
C VAL A 180 -1.89 13.03 -26.27
N GLY A 181 -3.15 13.34 -25.98
CA GLY A 181 -4.03 14.14 -26.81
C GLY A 181 -4.86 13.35 -27.82
N GLU A 182 -4.72 12.01 -27.87
CA GLU A 182 -5.56 11.16 -28.74
C GLU A 182 -6.86 10.70 -28.06
N SER A 183 -6.88 10.62 -26.73
CA SER A 183 -8.06 10.21 -25.96
C SER A 183 -8.08 10.92 -24.61
N MET A 184 -9.28 11.10 -24.06
CA MET A 184 -9.47 11.61 -22.71
C MET A 184 -9.09 10.58 -21.64
N TYR A 185 -8.95 9.30 -22.02
CA TYR A 185 -8.52 8.21 -21.14
C TYR A 185 -7.36 7.45 -21.76
N LEU A 186 -6.13 7.79 -21.39
CA LEU A 186 -4.92 7.15 -21.92
C LEU A 186 -4.59 5.84 -21.22
N ILE A 187 -4.25 4.84 -22.02
CA ILE A 187 -3.82 3.53 -21.53
C ILE A 187 -2.33 3.54 -21.18
N ALA A 188 -1.99 3.09 -19.99
CA ALA A 188 -0.60 2.84 -19.60
C ALA A 188 -0.15 1.45 -20.09
N LEU A 189 0.09 1.32 -21.39
CA LEU A 189 0.57 0.05 -21.95
C LEU A 189 1.95 -0.31 -21.38
N ASN A 190 2.07 -1.50 -20.77
CA ASN A 190 3.33 -2.02 -20.23
C ASN A 190 3.98 -3.05 -21.15
N LYS A 191 3.18 -3.98 -21.70
CA LYS A 191 3.65 -5.03 -22.61
C LYS A 191 2.59 -5.31 -23.67
N GLY A 192 3.03 -5.73 -24.85
CA GLY A 192 2.12 -6.11 -25.95
C GLY A 192 1.80 -4.96 -26.88
N THR A 193 0.63 -5.00 -27.48
CA THR A 193 0.12 -4.02 -28.45
C THR A 193 -1.29 -3.60 -28.09
N LEU A 194 -1.69 -2.41 -28.51
CA LEU A 194 -3.07 -1.94 -28.38
C LEU A 194 -4.01 -2.87 -29.18
N PRO A 195 -5.25 -3.09 -28.68
CA PRO A 195 -6.25 -3.90 -29.38
C PRO A 195 -6.68 -3.23 -30.68
N THR A 196 -7.13 -4.04 -31.64
CA THR A 196 -7.70 -3.57 -32.91
C THR A 196 -9.18 -3.82 -32.95
N VAL A 197 -9.94 -2.88 -33.51
CA VAL A 197 -11.40 -2.92 -33.62
C VAL A 197 -11.88 -3.97 -34.61
N ASN A 198 -13.08 -4.49 -34.40
CA ASN A 198 -13.83 -5.33 -35.35
C ASN A 198 -13.15 -6.65 -35.72
N GLN A 199 -12.47 -7.29 -34.80
CA GLN A 199 -11.96 -8.64 -34.94
C GLN A 199 -13.08 -9.68 -34.71
N SER A 200 -12.96 -10.83 -35.32
CA SER A 200 -13.89 -11.97 -35.08
C SER A 200 -13.89 -12.45 -33.62
N THR A 201 -12.80 -12.22 -32.92
CA THR A 201 -12.64 -12.40 -31.48
C THR A 201 -12.13 -11.06 -30.95
N PRO A 202 -12.88 -10.38 -30.07
CA PRO A 202 -12.48 -9.10 -29.51
C PRO A 202 -11.10 -9.16 -28.87
N GLU A 203 -10.27 -8.17 -29.16
CA GLU A 203 -8.94 -8.02 -28.59
C GLU A 203 -9.03 -7.14 -27.34
N ILE A 204 -8.30 -7.52 -26.29
CA ILE A 204 -8.33 -6.82 -25.01
C ILE A 204 -6.95 -6.58 -24.44
N LEU A 205 -6.85 -5.53 -23.60
CA LEU A 205 -5.76 -5.36 -22.65
C LEU A 205 -6.23 -5.73 -21.26
N ILE A 206 -5.32 -6.26 -20.45
CA ILE A 206 -5.60 -6.64 -19.06
C ILE A 206 -4.69 -5.84 -18.15
N ASP A 207 -5.24 -5.39 -17.03
CA ASP A 207 -4.44 -4.85 -15.96
C ASP A 207 -3.46 -5.89 -15.38
N GLU A 208 -2.18 -5.53 -15.22
CA GLU A 208 -1.13 -6.42 -14.72
C GLU A 208 -1.43 -6.90 -13.28
N GLY A 209 -2.10 -6.06 -12.47
CA GLY A 209 -2.57 -6.43 -11.14
C GLY A 209 -3.64 -7.52 -11.18
N LEU A 210 -4.58 -7.47 -12.13
CA LEU A 210 -5.55 -8.52 -12.36
C LEU A 210 -4.87 -9.78 -12.90
N ASN A 211 -3.93 -9.62 -13.83
CA ASN A 211 -3.23 -10.75 -14.45
C ASN A 211 -2.39 -11.55 -13.45
N HIS A 212 -1.89 -10.93 -12.39
CA HIS A 212 -1.19 -11.63 -11.31
C HIS A 212 -2.04 -12.76 -10.67
N PHE A 213 -3.36 -12.66 -10.77
CA PHE A 213 -4.28 -13.68 -10.25
C PHE A 213 -4.80 -14.63 -11.32
N LEU A 214 -4.81 -14.22 -12.60
CA LEU A 214 -5.38 -14.99 -13.70
C LEU A 214 -4.31 -15.82 -14.41
N ASP A 215 -3.06 -15.38 -14.39
CA ASP A 215 -1.89 -16.01 -15.04
C ASP A 215 -2.12 -16.26 -16.55
N TRP A 216 -2.70 -15.27 -17.23
CA TRP A 216 -2.99 -15.30 -18.66
C TRP A 216 -1.79 -14.76 -19.45
N GLU A 217 -1.58 -15.28 -20.65
CA GLU A 217 -0.46 -14.86 -21.52
C GLU A 217 -0.95 -14.08 -22.75
N ILE A 218 -0.08 -13.23 -23.30
CA ILE A 218 -0.37 -12.48 -24.55
C ILE A 218 -0.54 -13.48 -25.71
N GLY A 219 -1.64 -13.33 -26.45
CA GLY A 219 -2.02 -14.17 -27.57
C GLY A 219 -2.98 -15.31 -27.22
N GLU A 220 -3.22 -15.58 -25.93
CA GLU A 220 -4.21 -16.53 -25.48
C GLU A 220 -5.64 -16.01 -25.67
N ILE A 221 -6.57 -16.96 -25.75
CA ILE A 221 -8.00 -16.69 -25.81
C ILE A 221 -8.63 -17.22 -24.52
N HIS A 222 -9.35 -16.36 -23.82
CA HIS A 222 -10.08 -16.70 -22.60
C HIS A 222 -11.51 -16.23 -22.68
N THR A 223 -12.40 -16.87 -21.93
CA THR A 223 -13.81 -16.52 -21.90
C THR A 223 -14.12 -15.62 -20.72
N ILE A 224 -14.79 -14.49 -20.99
CA ILE A 224 -15.35 -13.59 -19.97
C ILE A 224 -16.86 -13.65 -20.04
N VAL A 225 -17.51 -13.72 -18.89
CA VAL A 225 -18.96 -13.78 -18.74
C VAL A 225 -19.48 -12.40 -18.36
N PHE A 226 -20.34 -11.83 -19.19
CA PHE A 226 -21.04 -10.57 -18.98
C PHE A 226 -22.54 -10.86 -18.75
N GLY A 227 -22.95 -10.85 -17.48
CA GLY A 227 -24.32 -11.23 -17.13
C GLY A 227 -24.65 -12.67 -17.55
N THR A 228 -25.39 -12.85 -18.66
CA THR A 228 -25.74 -14.17 -19.21
C THR A 228 -24.99 -14.52 -20.50
N LYS A 229 -24.15 -13.61 -21.00
CA LYS A 229 -23.39 -13.82 -22.25
C LYS A 229 -21.96 -14.21 -21.92
N SER A 230 -21.46 -15.26 -22.55
CA SER A 230 -20.04 -15.67 -22.51
C SER A 230 -19.38 -15.28 -23.82
N VAL A 231 -18.25 -14.63 -23.76
CA VAL A 231 -17.53 -14.11 -24.92
C VAL A 231 -16.06 -14.50 -24.83
N ASP A 232 -15.53 -15.06 -25.92
CA ASP A 232 -14.11 -15.34 -26.05
C ASP A 232 -13.40 -14.05 -26.44
N VAL A 233 -12.33 -13.73 -25.71
CA VAL A 233 -11.51 -12.54 -25.89
C VAL A 233 -10.06 -12.94 -26.06
N LYS A 234 -9.33 -12.22 -26.91
CA LYS A 234 -7.91 -12.44 -27.15
C LYS A 234 -7.08 -11.36 -26.43
N ILE A 235 -6.10 -11.80 -25.67
CA ILE A 235 -5.22 -10.90 -24.93
C ILE A 235 -4.14 -10.35 -25.84
N THR A 236 -4.06 -9.05 -26.02
CA THR A 236 -3.03 -8.38 -26.84
C THR A 236 -1.93 -7.71 -26.03
N GLY A 237 -2.19 -7.40 -24.76
CA GLY A 237 -1.18 -6.79 -23.91
C GLY A 237 -1.64 -6.60 -22.47
N PHE A 238 -0.72 -6.06 -21.71
CA PHE A 238 -0.90 -5.72 -20.29
C PHE A 238 -0.72 -4.24 -20.05
N THR A 239 -1.62 -3.66 -19.24
CA THR A 239 -1.48 -2.29 -18.77
C THR A 239 -0.72 -2.25 -17.45
N ARG A 240 -0.10 -1.11 -17.13
CA ARG A 240 0.57 -0.90 -15.86
C ARG A 240 -0.50 -0.83 -14.77
N GLY A 241 -0.32 -1.62 -13.70
CA GLY A 241 -1.26 -1.86 -12.63
C GLY A 241 -2.04 -0.63 -12.17
N GLU A 242 -3.34 -0.69 -12.34
CA GLU A 242 -4.31 0.18 -11.71
C GLU A 242 -4.84 -0.50 -10.45
N ILE A 243 -5.46 0.26 -9.56
CA ILE A 243 -6.02 -0.29 -8.31
C ILE A 243 -7.24 -1.18 -8.59
N SER A 244 -7.85 -1.01 -9.76
CA SER A 244 -9.05 -1.74 -10.19
C SER A 244 -8.71 -2.96 -11.05
N ARG A 245 -9.49 -4.00 -10.92
CA ARG A 245 -9.42 -5.21 -11.76
C ARG A 245 -10.05 -4.92 -13.11
N THR A 246 -9.29 -4.31 -14.01
CA THR A 246 -9.80 -3.75 -15.26
C THR A 246 -9.32 -4.53 -16.46
N VAL A 247 -10.20 -4.65 -17.44
CA VAL A 247 -9.91 -5.08 -18.82
C VAL A 247 -10.39 -4.01 -19.78
N TYR A 248 -9.62 -3.75 -20.84
CA TYR A 248 -9.90 -2.67 -21.79
C TYR A 248 -10.23 -3.24 -23.14
N PHE A 249 -11.36 -2.80 -23.68
CA PHE A 249 -11.88 -3.10 -25.00
C PHE A 249 -11.94 -1.84 -25.83
N HIS A 250 -12.06 -1.98 -27.14
CA HIS A 250 -12.71 -0.94 -27.92
C HIS A 250 -14.20 -0.89 -27.57
N ARG A 251 -14.76 0.33 -27.47
CA ARG A 251 -16.16 0.55 -27.08
C ARG A 251 -17.13 -0.20 -28.00
N GLU A 252 -16.90 -0.14 -29.33
CA GLU A 252 -17.74 -0.81 -30.30
C GLU A 252 -17.85 -2.33 -30.06
N ASP A 253 -16.71 -2.99 -29.82
CA ASP A 253 -16.68 -4.43 -29.56
C ASP A 253 -17.44 -4.79 -28.27
N LEU A 254 -17.27 -3.97 -27.21
CA LEU A 254 -17.98 -4.19 -25.94
C LEU A 254 -19.47 -3.85 -26.07
N ALA A 255 -19.84 -2.81 -26.82
CA ALA A 255 -21.22 -2.42 -27.08
C ALA A 255 -22.01 -3.52 -27.81
N ASP A 256 -21.41 -4.16 -28.81
CA ASP A 256 -21.99 -5.31 -29.51
C ASP A 256 -22.25 -6.50 -28.57
N ILE A 257 -21.37 -6.70 -27.60
CA ILE A 257 -21.51 -7.75 -26.60
C ILE A 257 -22.64 -7.43 -25.63
N ILE A 258 -22.63 -6.22 -25.05
CA ILE A 258 -23.54 -5.82 -23.97
C ILE A 258 -24.90 -5.39 -24.51
N GLY A 259 -24.93 -4.69 -25.65
CA GLY A 259 -26.14 -4.10 -26.24
C GLY A 259 -26.45 -2.71 -25.67
N LEU A 260 -25.41 -2.00 -25.18
CA LEU A 260 -25.47 -0.61 -24.73
C LEU A 260 -24.35 0.17 -25.42
N GLU A 261 -24.63 1.39 -25.83
CA GLU A 261 -23.64 2.23 -26.51
C GLU A 261 -22.62 2.83 -25.54
N ALA A 262 -23.09 3.37 -24.42
CA ALA A 262 -22.25 3.93 -23.39
C ALA A 262 -22.94 3.87 -22.01
N THR A 263 -22.14 3.89 -20.96
CA THR A 263 -22.61 4.08 -19.58
C THR A 263 -22.00 5.33 -18.94
N VAL A 264 -21.00 5.91 -19.58
CA VAL A 264 -20.32 7.14 -19.16
C VAL A 264 -20.04 7.97 -20.40
N VAL A 265 -20.29 9.25 -20.31
CA VAL A 265 -19.80 10.26 -21.26
C VAL A 265 -18.75 11.08 -20.51
N MET A 266 -17.53 11.01 -20.98
CA MET A 266 -16.42 11.85 -20.49
C MET A 266 -16.51 13.20 -21.19
N LEU A 267 -16.38 14.28 -20.43
CA LEU A 267 -16.50 15.65 -20.90
C LEU A 267 -15.25 16.43 -20.56
N GLN A 268 -14.75 17.19 -21.54
CA GLN A 268 -13.74 18.22 -21.32
C GLN A 268 -14.42 19.58 -21.52
N LEU A 269 -14.52 20.33 -20.42
CA LEU A 269 -15.30 21.57 -20.37
C LEU A 269 -14.45 22.77 -20.82
N PRO A 270 -14.96 23.65 -21.70
CA PRO A 270 -14.30 24.91 -22.01
C PRO A 270 -14.21 25.82 -20.79
N GLU A 271 -13.30 26.78 -20.81
CA GLU A 271 -13.10 27.74 -19.73
C GLU A 271 -14.40 28.53 -19.43
N GLY A 272 -14.91 28.41 -18.20
CA GLY A 272 -16.12 29.10 -17.74
C GLY A 272 -17.43 28.38 -18.00
N VAL A 273 -17.40 27.15 -18.53
CA VAL A 273 -18.56 26.27 -18.64
C VAL A 273 -18.61 25.36 -17.40
N GLU A 274 -19.71 25.37 -16.69
CA GLU A 274 -19.97 24.50 -15.55
C GLU A 274 -21.11 23.53 -15.87
N THR A 275 -21.14 22.39 -15.20
CA THR A 275 -22.26 21.45 -15.29
C THR A 275 -23.52 22.08 -14.70
N ASP A 276 -24.61 22.02 -15.43
CA ASP A 276 -25.90 22.66 -15.08
C ASP A 276 -26.99 21.66 -14.73
N ASP A 277 -28.18 22.21 -14.37
CA ASP A 277 -29.34 21.40 -14.04
C ASP A 277 -29.88 20.60 -15.25
N GLU A 278 -29.60 21.01 -16.47
CA GLU A 278 -30.02 20.34 -17.69
C GLU A 278 -29.21 19.07 -17.91
N LEU A 279 -27.89 19.17 -17.80
CA LEU A 279 -27.00 18.00 -17.81
C LEU A 279 -27.34 17.04 -16.67
N ALA A 280 -27.54 17.58 -15.46
CA ALA A 280 -27.88 16.78 -14.28
C ALA A 280 -29.21 16.02 -14.43
N ALA A 281 -30.21 16.61 -15.10
CA ALA A 281 -31.49 15.95 -15.36
C ALA A 281 -31.39 14.78 -16.35
N ASN A 282 -30.42 14.80 -17.23
CA ASN A 282 -30.19 13.77 -18.26
C ASN A 282 -29.23 12.67 -17.82
N THR A 283 -28.65 12.76 -16.62
CA THR A 283 -27.63 11.83 -16.09
C THR A 283 -28.14 11.10 -14.85
N LEU A 284 -27.54 9.95 -14.56
CA LEU A 284 -27.68 9.23 -13.28
C LEU A 284 -26.82 9.86 -12.18
N GLY A 285 -25.81 10.61 -12.56
CA GLY A 285 -24.90 11.33 -11.69
C GLY A 285 -23.74 11.90 -12.50
N ILE A 286 -23.11 12.93 -11.95
CA ILE A 286 -21.92 13.56 -12.54
C ILE A 286 -20.81 13.48 -11.49
N THR A 287 -19.62 13.10 -11.92
CA THR A 287 -18.41 13.11 -11.09
C THR A 287 -17.41 14.06 -11.73
N MET A 288 -17.01 15.09 -11.00
CA MET A 288 -15.93 15.98 -11.42
C MET A 288 -14.56 15.36 -11.07
N ARG A 289 -13.58 15.55 -11.95
CA ARG A 289 -12.21 15.10 -11.70
C ARG A 289 -11.62 15.80 -10.46
N GLU A 290 -11.88 17.09 -10.33
CA GLU A 290 -11.43 17.89 -9.18
C GLU A 290 -12.01 17.35 -7.86
N ASP A 291 -13.32 17.04 -7.82
CA ASP A 291 -13.94 16.44 -6.64
C ASP A 291 -13.34 15.09 -6.27
N THR A 292 -12.95 14.29 -7.28
CA THR A 292 -12.30 13.00 -7.07
C THR A 292 -10.90 13.17 -6.50
N LEU A 293 -10.13 14.13 -7.01
CA LEU A 293 -8.81 14.47 -6.50
C LEU A 293 -8.87 14.99 -5.07
N ASP A 294 -9.79 15.92 -4.78
CA ASP A 294 -9.99 16.47 -3.43
C ASP A 294 -10.45 15.40 -2.43
N ALA A 295 -11.35 14.51 -2.85
CA ALA A 295 -11.78 13.39 -2.02
C ALA A 295 -10.62 12.44 -1.71
N PHE A 296 -9.77 12.15 -2.70
CA PHE A 296 -8.59 11.33 -2.51
C PHE A 296 -7.58 12.00 -1.59
N GLU A 297 -7.28 13.30 -1.81
CA GLU A 297 -6.38 14.05 -0.93
C GLU A 297 -6.89 14.08 0.52
N THR A 298 -8.19 14.27 0.70
CA THR A 298 -8.84 14.22 2.02
C THR A 298 -8.67 12.85 2.69
N LEU A 299 -8.89 11.77 1.95
CA LEU A 299 -8.68 10.39 2.43
C LEU A 299 -7.22 10.15 2.83
N MET A 300 -6.28 10.59 2.00
CA MET A 300 -4.84 10.46 2.28
C MET A 300 -4.43 11.24 3.52
N ASN A 301 -4.90 12.48 3.66
CA ASN A 301 -4.66 13.31 4.83
C ASN A 301 -5.27 12.70 6.12
N GLN A 302 -6.44 12.11 6.03
CA GLN A 302 -7.07 11.42 7.17
C GLN A 302 -6.30 10.17 7.57
N GLN A 303 -5.82 9.38 6.59
CA GLN A 303 -4.99 8.21 6.87
C GLN A 303 -3.62 8.59 7.43
N GLN A 304 -3.04 9.70 6.99
CA GLN A 304 -1.75 10.18 7.48
C GLN A 304 -1.74 10.37 9.01
N GLY A 305 -2.85 10.81 9.61
CA GLY A 305 -3.00 10.92 11.05
C GLY A 305 -2.88 9.58 11.79
N ILE A 306 -3.47 8.53 11.23
CA ILE A 306 -3.40 7.16 11.77
C ILE A 306 -1.97 6.62 11.64
N PHE A 307 -1.33 6.88 10.52
CA PHE A 307 0.04 6.45 10.24
C PHE A 307 1.04 7.13 11.16
N LEU A 308 0.91 8.43 11.38
CA LEU A 308 1.71 9.18 12.37
C LEU A 308 1.57 8.61 13.79
N ALA A 309 0.38 8.18 14.17
CA ALA A 309 0.16 7.56 15.48
C ALA A 309 0.88 6.19 15.58
N ILE A 310 0.81 5.35 14.55
CA ILE A 310 1.50 4.04 14.50
C ILE A 310 3.02 4.23 14.49
N GLU A 311 3.50 5.21 13.73
CA GLU A 311 4.91 5.60 13.68
C GLU A 311 5.40 6.07 15.06
N GLY A 312 4.65 6.97 15.70
CA GLY A 312 4.94 7.45 17.04
C GLY A 312 5.07 6.31 18.06
N LEU A 313 4.18 5.32 17.98
CA LEU A 313 4.27 4.10 18.79
C LEU A 313 5.54 3.29 18.47
N GLY A 314 5.91 3.14 17.21
CA GLY A 314 7.15 2.47 16.81
C GLY A 314 8.40 3.16 17.37
N ILE A 315 8.47 4.47 17.29
CA ILE A 315 9.54 5.28 17.86
C ILE A 315 9.59 5.14 19.39
N LEU A 316 8.43 5.19 20.06
CA LEU A 316 8.35 5.00 21.51
C LEU A 316 8.87 3.62 21.95
N ILE A 317 8.51 2.56 21.21
CA ILE A 317 9.00 1.21 21.47
C ILE A 317 10.52 1.15 21.26
N ALA A 318 11.05 1.74 20.20
CA ALA A 318 12.49 1.79 19.96
C ALA A 318 13.25 2.52 21.07
N ILE A 319 12.73 3.67 21.51
CA ILE A 319 13.28 4.44 22.65
C ILE A 319 13.22 3.60 23.94
N ALA A 320 12.11 2.94 24.23
CA ALA A 320 11.95 2.12 25.43
C ALA A 320 12.94 0.94 25.45
N VAL A 321 13.16 0.27 24.30
CA VAL A 321 14.14 -0.82 24.16
C VAL A 321 15.56 -0.32 24.35
N LEU A 322 15.91 0.82 23.73
CA LEU A 322 17.23 1.44 23.90
C LEU A 322 17.46 1.87 25.35
N PHE A 323 16.48 2.54 25.97
CA PHE A 323 16.55 2.98 27.36
C PHE A 323 16.73 1.78 28.31
N ASN A 324 15.92 0.74 28.16
CA ASN A 324 16.06 -0.48 28.97
C ASN A 324 17.45 -1.11 28.80
N THR A 325 17.97 -1.15 27.57
CA THR A 325 19.32 -1.67 27.31
C THR A 325 20.40 -0.81 27.98
N LEU A 326 20.26 0.51 27.95
CA LEU A 326 21.18 1.43 28.61
C LEU A 326 21.14 1.28 30.13
N VAL A 327 19.96 1.27 30.75
CA VAL A 327 19.76 1.11 32.21
C VAL A 327 20.38 -0.19 32.70
N MET A 328 20.12 -1.30 31.98
CA MET A 328 20.72 -2.58 32.34
C MET A 328 22.25 -2.61 32.18
N ASN A 329 22.78 -1.96 31.15
CA ASN A 329 24.23 -1.83 30.99
C ASN A 329 24.86 -0.98 32.11
N LEU A 330 24.15 0.06 32.56
CA LEU A 330 24.60 0.93 33.66
C LEU A 330 24.58 0.15 34.99
N ALA A 331 23.46 -0.51 35.31
CA ALA A 331 23.31 -1.30 36.53
C ALA A 331 24.36 -2.44 36.65
N GLU A 332 24.74 -3.05 35.53
CA GLU A 332 25.82 -4.04 35.52
C GLU A 332 27.20 -3.45 35.78
N ARG A 333 27.38 -2.15 35.50
CA ARG A 333 28.66 -1.41 35.69
C ARG A 333 28.77 -0.67 36.99
N ASP A 334 27.67 -0.60 37.77
CA ASP A 334 27.66 0.17 39.03
C ASP A 334 28.82 -0.21 39.97
N ARG A 335 29.15 -1.50 40.03
CA ARG A 335 30.29 -1.96 40.85
C ARG A 335 31.64 -1.54 40.28
N GLU A 336 31.80 -1.57 38.95
CA GLU A 336 33.04 -1.12 38.28
C GLU A 336 33.18 0.38 38.43
N LEU A 337 32.11 1.14 38.29
CA LEU A 337 32.08 2.59 38.49
C LEU A 337 32.36 2.99 39.96
N ALA A 338 31.80 2.24 40.91
CA ALA A 338 32.06 2.43 42.31
C ALA A 338 33.56 2.20 42.64
N THR A 339 34.17 1.17 42.06
CA THR A 339 35.59 0.88 42.21
C THR A 339 36.46 1.99 41.63
N LEU A 340 36.13 2.52 40.45
CA LEU A 340 36.84 3.66 39.84
C LEU A 340 36.72 4.93 40.65
N ARG A 341 35.56 5.19 41.30
CA ARG A 341 35.38 6.31 42.25
C ARG A 341 36.29 6.18 43.44
N VAL A 342 36.38 5.00 44.04
CA VAL A 342 37.28 4.74 45.17
C VAL A 342 38.75 4.94 44.78
N LEU A 343 39.12 4.65 43.53
CA LEU A 343 40.42 4.88 42.96
C LEU A 343 40.71 6.34 42.53
N GLY A 344 39.77 7.28 42.79
CA GLY A 344 39.96 8.70 42.56
C GLY A 344 39.55 9.21 41.16
N ALA A 345 38.77 8.48 40.40
CA ALA A 345 38.24 8.96 39.13
C ALA A 345 37.24 10.12 39.36
N SER A 346 37.43 11.23 38.66
CA SER A 346 36.53 12.39 38.76
C SER A 346 35.15 12.12 38.14
N ASN A 347 34.10 12.73 38.71
CA ASN A 347 32.70 12.57 38.22
C ASN A 347 32.51 12.88 36.73
N ASN A 348 33.32 13.75 36.12
CA ASN A 348 33.27 14.10 34.70
C ASN A 348 33.91 13.05 33.79
N ARG A 349 34.56 12.02 34.34
CA ARG A 349 35.20 10.94 33.57
C ARG A 349 34.47 9.57 33.70
N LEU A 350 33.46 9.52 34.58
CA LEU A 350 32.56 8.37 34.81
C LEU A 350 31.24 8.52 34.08
#